data_a5b13a3479e2c6222b89d383bfadadad
#
_entry.id   a5b13a3479e2c6222b89d383bfadadad
#
_cell.length_a   1.000
_cell.length_b   1.000
_cell.length_c   1.000
_cell.angle_alpha   90.00
_cell.angle_beta   90.00
_cell.angle_gamma   90.00
#
_symmetry.space_group_name_H-M   'P 1'
#
loop_
_entity.id
_entity.type
_entity.pdbx_description
1 polymer ?
#
loop_
_entity_poly.entity_id
_entity_poly.type
_entity_poly.pdbx_seq_one_letter_code
_entity_poly.pdbx_strand_id
1 'polypeptide(L)'
;MYLYDYKVAGIGELAWYENVYKEIWFDHEYSRYGVEVEKNDIVVDCGANVGFFTLYALNKGAKHVYSIECDNRNIESLHYNLENTNSTILEGWVGFEEENYNINRMLKDFNVPHIDFIKIDIEHGEYPLLFNTSDDMIKRINKWVIEVHDIWENSHKILHLLEKFSRNGFVINFDQIHKETNLALLYAKKR
;
A
#
# COMPACT_ATOMS: atom_id res chain seq x y z
N MET A 1 3.66 23.61 -0.73
CA MET A 1 2.97 23.73 -2.04
C MET A 1 1.64 23.01 -1.94
N TYR A 2 0.69 23.29 -2.77
CA TYR A 2 -0.62 22.65 -2.79
C TYR A 2 -0.95 22.14 -4.19
N LEU A 3 -1.52 20.94 -4.25
CA LEU A 3 -2.14 20.36 -5.43
C LEU A 3 -3.63 20.19 -5.12
N TYR A 4 -4.50 20.91 -5.86
CA TYR A 4 -5.91 21.06 -5.49
C TYR A 4 -6.01 21.59 -4.04
N ASP A 5 -6.68 20.88 -3.14
CA ASP A 5 -6.81 21.21 -1.73
C ASP A 5 -5.79 20.49 -0.83
N TYR A 6 -4.86 19.72 -1.42
CA TYR A 6 -3.90 18.90 -0.68
C TYR A 6 -2.52 19.55 -0.60
N LYS A 7 -1.90 19.46 0.57
CA LYS A 7 -0.50 19.88 0.77
C LYS A 7 0.43 18.82 0.18
N VAL A 8 1.41 19.26 -0.58
CA VAL A 8 2.46 18.41 -1.15
C VAL A 8 3.85 18.93 -0.79
N ALA A 9 4.84 18.04 -0.70
CA ALA A 9 6.14 18.32 -0.07
C ALA A 9 7.01 19.06 -1.03
N GLY A 10 7.40 19.37 -1.90
CA GLY A 10 8.47 20.01 -2.67
C GLY A 10 8.05 21.06 -3.69
N ILE A 11 8.98 21.90 -4.03
CA ILE A 11 8.85 22.84 -5.15
C ILE A 11 9.54 22.21 -6.37
N GLY A 12 8.83 22.06 -7.48
CA GLY A 12 9.36 21.44 -8.70
C GLY A 12 8.91 19.99 -8.94
N GLU A 13 8.30 19.36 -7.96
CA GLU A 13 7.75 17.99 -8.05
C GLU A 13 6.22 17.97 -8.25
N LEU A 14 5.59 19.11 -8.53
CA LEU A 14 4.13 19.19 -8.64
C LEU A 14 3.57 18.22 -9.70
N ALA A 15 4.23 18.11 -10.84
CA ALA A 15 3.82 17.21 -11.91
C ALA A 15 3.88 15.73 -11.49
N TRP A 16 4.82 15.36 -10.62
CA TRP A 16 4.88 14.02 -10.06
C TRP A 16 3.68 13.75 -9.15
N TYR A 17 3.35 14.68 -8.25
CA TYR A 17 2.17 14.56 -7.39
C TYR A 17 0.86 14.55 -8.20
N GLU A 18 0.77 15.31 -9.30
CA GLU A 18 -0.36 15.25 -10.22
C GLU A 18 -0.54 13.87 -10.85
N ASN A 19 0.57 13.22 -11.25
CA ASN A 19 0.54 11.86 -11.78
C ASN A 19 0.08 10.86 -10.72
N VAL A 20 0.69 10.87 -9.53
CA VAL A 20 0.29 9.97 -8.42
C VAL A 20 -1.19 10.17 -8.05
N TYR A 21 -1.65 11.41 -7.98
CA TYR A 21 -3.06 11.70 -7.74
C TYR A 21 -3.95 11.10 -8.82
N LYS A 22 -3.57 11.26 -10.10
CA LYS A 22 -4.30 10.73 -11.24
C LYS A 22 -4.36 9.21 -11.24
N GLU A 23 -3.24 8.54 -11.01
CA GLU A 23 -3.11 7.08 -10.91
C GLU A 23 -4.10 6.51 -9.87
N ILE A 24 -4.20 7.17 -8.71
CA ILE A 24 -5.07 6.73 -7.62
C ILE A 24 -6.55 7.03 -7.91
N TRP A 25 -6.87 8.28 -8.24
CA TRP A 25 -8.25 8.78 -8.26
C TRP A 25 -8.98 8.56 -9.59
N PHE A 26 -8.26 8.54 -10.72
CA PHE A 26 -8.84 8.45 -12.05
C PHE A 26 -8.51 7.12 -12.75
N ASP A 27 -7.27 6.67 -12.67
CA ASP A 27 -6.83 5.44 -13.33
C ASP A 27 -7.08 4.20 -12.45
N HIS A 28 -7.41 4.41 -11.17
CA HIS A 28 -7.75 3.38 -10.17
C HIS A 28 -6.71 2.26 -10.08
N GLU A 29 -5.43 2.63 -10.12
CA GLU A 29 -4.34 1.65 -10.19
C GLU A 29 -4.31 0.70 -8.98
N TYR A 30 -4.66 1.20 -7.80
CA TYR A 30 -4.76 0.37 -6.60
C TYR A 30 -6.15 -0.25 -6.37
N SER A 31 -7.02 -0.25 -7.40
CA SER A 31 -8.41 -0.73 -7.29
C SER A 31 -8.84 -1.45 -8.56
N ARG A 32 -8.28 -2.67 -8.80
CA ARG A 32 -8.56 -3.47 -10.00
C ARG A 32 -8.84 -4.92 -9.65
N TYR A 33 -9.42 -5.65 -10.58
CA TYR A 33 -9.67 -7.10 -10.50
C TYR A 33 -10.49 -7.54 -9.28
N GLY A 34 -11.35 -6.66 -8.76
CA GLY A 34 -12.14 -6.89 -7.56
C GLY A 34 -11.32 -6.83 -6.26
N VAL A 35 -10.06 -6.34 -6.33
CA VAL A 35 -9.26 -5.93 -5.18
C VAL A 35 -9.52 -4.44 -4.97
N GLU A 36 -10.53 -4.12 -4.17
CA GLU A 36 -11.04 -2.75 -3.96
C GLU A 36 -11.29 -2.51 -2.49
N VAL A 37 -11.12 -1.27 -2.06
CA VAL A 37 -11.56 -0.85 -0.72
C VAL A 37 -13.08 -0.84 -0.67
N GLU A 38 -13.64 -1.52 0.31
CA GLU A 38 -15.07 -1.61 0.54
C GLU A 38 -15.49 -0.85 1.81
N LYS A 39 -16.80 -0.61 1.91
CA LYS A 39 -17.34 0.08 3.08
C LYS A 39 -17.06 -0.70 4.37
N ASN A 40 -16.59 0.00 5.38
CA ASN A 40 -16.19 -0.50 6.70
C ASN A 40 -14.87 -1.31 6.72
N ASP A 41 -14.10 -1.36 5.64
CA ASP A 41 -12.78 -2.00 5.64
C ASP A 41 -11.84 -1.32 6.65
N ILE A 42 -11.03 -2.14 7.31
CA ILE A 42 -9.80 -1.73 7.97
C ILE A 42 -8.69 -1.80 6.93
N VAL A 43 -8.13 -0.64 6.63
CA VAL A 43 -7.14 -0.48 5.55
C VAL A 43 -5.77 -0.16 6.13
N VAL A 44 -4.72 -0.69 5.52
CA VAL A 44 -3.33 -0.29 5.78
C VAL A 44 -2.73 0.25 4.49
N ASP A 45 -2.16 1.45 4.57
CA ASP A 45 -1.46 2.15 3.49
C ASP A 45 0.02 2.21 3.83
N CYS A 46 0.81 1.29 3.27
CA CYS A 46 2.26 1.23 3.44
C CYS A 46 2.94 2.04 2.34
N GLY A 47 3.71 3.06 2.73
CA GLY A 47 4.22 4.10 1.84
C GLY A 47 3.12 5.11 1.54
N ALA A 48 2.57 5.74 2.60
CA ALA A 48 1.41 6.61 2.47
C ALA A 48 1.72 7.93 1.75
N ASN A 49 3.00 8.29 1.62
CA ASN A 49 3.43 9.51 0.95
C ASN A 49 2.71 10.73 1.57
N VAL A 50 2.05 11.56 0.79
CA VAL A 50 1.27 12.71 1.26
C VAL A 50 -0.20 12.38 1.58
N GLY A 51 -0.59 11.10 1.52
CA GLY A 51 -1.90 10.59 1.96
C GLY A 51 -2.96 10.45 0.87
N PHE A 52 -2.63 10.52 -0.40
CA PHE A 52 -3.64 10.45 -1.48
C PHE A 52 -4.40 9.12 -1.50
N PHE A 53 -3.73 7.98 -1.31
CA PHE A 53 -4.41 6.70 -1.24
C PHE A 53 -5.23 6.57 0.05
N THR A 54 -4.72 7.04 1.18
CA THR A 54 -5.47 7.08 2.44
C THR A 54 -6.80 7.83 2.27
N LEU A 55 -6.77 9.03 1.69
CA LEU A 55 -7.97 9.82 1.42
C LEU A 55 -8.92 9.14 0.43
N TYR A 56 -8.38 8.49 -0.60
CA TYR A 56 -9.16 7.68 -1.53
C TYR A 56 -9.87 6.53 -0.81
N ALA A 57 -9.17 5.79 0.04
CA ALA A 57 -9.73 4.68 0.81
C ALA A 57 -10.84 5.15 1.76
N LEU A 58 -10.65 6.28 2.44
CA LEU A 58 -11.70 6.89 3.28
C LEU A 58 -12.90 7.34 2.45
N ASN A 59 -12.69 7.90 1.28
CA ASN A 59 -13.78 8.28 0.34
C ASN A 59 -14.56 7.05 -0.15
N LYS A 60 -13.92 5.89 -0.30
CA LYS A 60 -14.59 4.61 -0.61
C LYS A 60 -15.35 4.03 0.59
N GLY A 61 -15.22 4.63 1.76
CA GLY A 61 -15.97 4.25 2.95
C GLY A 61 -15.22 3.32 3.90
N ALA A 62 -13.88 3.25 3.79
CA ALA A 62 -13.08 2.57 4.80
C ALA A 62 -13.46 3.04 6.21
N LYS A 63 -13.53 2.11 7.15
CA LYS A 63 -13.82 2.40 8.55
C LYS A 63 -12.67 3.14 9.21
N HIS A 64 -11.46 2.71 8.90
CA HIS A 64 -10.22 3.30 9.41
C HIS A 64 -9.06 2.97 8.48
N VAL A 65 -8.11 3.91 8.36
CA VAL A 65 -6.88 3.70 7.58
C VAL A 65 -5.67 3.92 8.48
N TYR A 66 -4.77 2.94 8.54
CA TYR A 66 -3.45 3.07 9.14
C TYR A 66 -2.45 3.43 8.05
N SER A 67 -1.88 4.62 8.10
CA SER A 67 -1.00 5.20 7.08
C SER A 67 0.43 5.22 7.60
N ILE A 68 1.32 4.47 6.96
CA ILE A 68 2.71 4.31 7.39
C ILE A 68 3.61 5.02 6.38
N GLU A 69 4.44 5.94 6.84
CA GLU A 69 5.37 6.73 6.02
C GLU A 69 6.69 6.94 6.76
N CYS A 70 7.80 6.82 6.06
CA CYS A 70 9.14 6.96 6.64
C CYS A 70 9.88 8.23 6.19
N ASP A 71 9.48 8.85 5.08
CA ASP A 71 10.15 10.04 4.56
C ASP A 71 9.65 11.30 5.29
N ASN A 72 10.55 11.91 6.07
CA ASN A 72 10.26 13.14 6.79
C ASN A 72 9.78 14.29 5.91
N ARG A 73 10.09 14.28 4.63
CA ARG A 73 9.61 15.31 3.67
C ARG A 73 8.10 15.20 3.43
N ASN A 74 7.56 13.98 3.47
CA ASN A 74 6.15 13.71 3.25
C ASN A 74 5.31 13.85 4.53
N ILE A 75 5.89 13.55 5.69
CA ILE A 75 5.19 13.44 6.98
C ILE A 75 4.43 14.73 7.33
N GLU A 76 5.02 15.90 7.16
CA GLU A 76 4.31 17.17 7.44
C GLU A 76 3.06 17.33 6.55
N SER A 77 3.18 16.98 5.28
CA SER A 77 2.06 17.05 4.33
C SER A 77 1.01 15.98 4.62
N LEU A 78 1.46 14.78 5.00
CA LEU A 78 0.59 13.68 5.40
C LEU A 78 -0.26 14.08 6.62
N HIS A 79 0.34 14.62 7.67
CA HIS A 79 -0.40 15.12 8.85
C HIS A 79 -1.41 16.20 8.49
N TYR A 80 -1.00 17.16 7.63
CA TYR A 80 -1.90 18.22 7.19
C TYR A 80 -3.12 17.67 6.41
N ASN A 81 -2.85 16.79 5.45
CA ASN A 81 -3.89 16.25 4.57
C ASN A 81 -4.86 15.29 5.29
N LEU A 82 -4.39 14.61 6.33
CA LEU A 82 -5.19 13.65 7.09
C LEU A 82 -5.77 14.23 8.39
N GLU A 83 -5.62 15.53 8.62
CA GLU A 83 -6.21 16.19 9.80
C GLU A 83 -7.73 15.98 9.85
N ASN A 84 -8.22 15.60 11.00
CA ASN A 84 -9.67 15.33 11.24
C ASN A 84 -10.26 14.18 10.38
N THR A 85 -9.46 13.27 9.89
CA THR A 85 -9.92 12.07 9.19
C THR A 85 -9.93 10.83 10.10
N ASN A 86 -10.62 9.77 9.68
CA ASN A 86 -10.58 8.47 10.36
C ASN A 86 -9.32 7.68 10.00
N SER A 87 -8.15 8.28 10.20
CA SER A 87 -6.86 7.63 9.96
C SER A 87 -5.95 7.73 11.18
N THR A 88 -4.94 6.86 11.21
CA THR A 88 -3.82 6.91 12.16
C THR A 88 -2.53 6.95 11.37
N ILE A 89 -1.73 7.99 11.58
CA ILE A 89 -0.42 8.12 10.96
C ILE A 89 0.63 7.45 11.84
N LEU A 90 1.49 6.66 11.23
CA LEU A 90 2.59 5.93 11.85
C LEU A 90 3.88 6.30 11.11
N GLU A 91 4.74 7.02 11.81
CA GLU A 91 6.01 7.46 11.26
C GLU A 91 7.04 6.33 11.41
N GLY A 92 7.52 5.79 10.29
CA GLY A 92 8.51 4.73 10.31
C GLY A 92 8.57 3.89 9.04
N TRP A 93 9.54 3.00 9.03
CA TRP A 93 9.78 2.09 7.91
C TRP A 93 8.84 0.89 7.96
N VAL A 94 8.39 0.46 6.79
CA VAL A 94 7.78 -0.85 6.59
C VAL A 94 8.86 -1.83 6.12
N GLY A 95 8.96 -2.97 6.77
CA GLY A 95 10.00 -3.95 6.46
C GLY A 95 9.85 -5.22 7.28
N PHE A 96 10.83 -6.14 7.19
CA PHE A 96 10.77 -7.42 7.88
C PHE A 96 11.51 -7.42 9.23
N GLU A 97 12.39 -6.46 9.48
CA GLU A 97 13.13 -6.31 10.74
C GLU A 97 12.18 -6.00 11.91
N GLU A 98 12.60 -6.31 13.14
CA GLU A 98 11.76 -6.13 14.34
C GLU A 98 11.40 -4.68 14.63
N GLU A 99 12.30 -3.74 14.34
CA GLU A 99 12.10 -2.30 14.53
C GLU A 99 11.14 -1.70 13.50
N ASN A 100 10.93 -2.37 12.38
CA ASN A 100 10.05 -1.91 11.30
C ASN A 100 8.59 -2.34 11.51
N TYR A 101 7.67 -1.69 10.80
CA TYR A 101 6.29 -2.15 10.69
C TYR A 101 6.22 -3.36 9.75
N ASN A 102 6.34 -4.56 10.29
CA ASN A 102 6.03 -5.80 9.59
C ASN A 102 4.58 -6.23 9.84
N ILE A 103 4.07 -7.19 9.08
CA ILE A 103 2.66 -7.60 9.14
C ILE A 103 2.24 -8.05 10.54
N ASN A 104 3.10 -8.77 11.26
CA ASN A 104 2.80 -9.22 12.62
C ASN A 104 2.68 -8.04 13.60
N ARG A 105 3.61 -7.08 13.51
CA ARG A 105 3.58 -5.86 14.32
C ARG A 105 2.35 -5.02 14.01
N MET A 106 1.98 -4.84 12.75
CA MET A 106 0.77 -4.12 12.34
C MET A 106 -0.48 -4.71 12.99
N LEU A 107 -0.69 -6.03 12.87
CA LEU A 107 -1.85 -6.70 13.47
C LEU A 107 -1.91 -6.56 14.98
N LYS A 108 -0.74 -6.60 15.64
CA LYS A 108 -0.62 -6.46 17.10
C LYS A 108 -0.87 -5.01 17.54
N ASP A 109 -0.16 -4.05 16.95
CA ASP A 109 -0.18 -2.65 17.38
C ASP A 109 -1.53 -1.98 17.06
N PHE A 110 -2.16 -2.37 15.96
CA PHE A 110 -3.50 -1.89 15.59
C PHE A 110 -4.62 -2.60 16.39
N ASN A 111 -4.25 -3.65 17.10
CA ASN A 111 -5.20 -4.47 17.87
C ASN A 111 -6.38 -4.97 17.01
N VAL A 112 -6.09 -5.42 15.81
CA VAL A 112 -7.08 -5.94 14.85
C VAL A 112 -6.88 -7.43 14.59
N PRO A 113 -7.96 -8.23 14.48
CA PRO A 113 -7.84 -9.66 14.19
C PRO A 113 -7.40 -9.93 12.75
N HIS A 114 -7.71 -9.02 11.84
CA HIS A 114 -7.37 -9.09 10.41
C HIS A 114 -7.33 -7.68 9.81
N ILE A 115 -6.75 -7.57 8.63
CA ILE A 115 -6.77 -6.38 7.78
C ILE A 115 -7.62 -6.72 6.55
N ASP A 116 -8.55 -5.82 6.19
CA ASP A 116 -9.43 -6.06 5.04
C ASP A 116 -8.74 -5.74 3.72
N PHE A 117 -7.93 -4.68 3.71
CA PHE A 117 -7.20 -4.23 2.54
C PHE A 117 -5.82 -3.69 2.94
N ILE A 118 -4.77 -4.09 2.25
CA ILE A 118 -3.44 -3.52 2.39
C ILE A 118 -2.89 -3.07 1.03
N LYS A 119 -2.42 -1.81 0.95
CA LYS A 119 -1.55 -1.32 -0.11
C LYS A 119 -0.11 -1.39 0.38
N ILE A 120 0.78 -1.89 -0.47
CA ILE A 120 2.23 -1.87 -0.23
C ILE A 120 2.91 -1.25 -1.44
N ASP A 121 3.59 -0.14 -1.20
CA ASP A 121 4.40 0.59 -2.15
C ASP A 121 5.48 1.30 -1.31
N ILE A 122 6.60 0.61 -1.11
CA ILE A 122 7.64 0.92 -0.12
C ILE A 122 9.05 0.94 -0.70
N GLU A 123 9.13 1.10 -2.01
CA GLU A 123 10.40 1.33 -2.70
C GLU A 123 11.47 0.26 -2.37
N HIS A 124 11.36 -0.91 -3.03
CA HIS A 124 12.29 -2.07 -2.95
C HIS A 124 12.22 -2.92 -1.67
N GLY A 125 11.37 -2.58 -0.69
CA GLY A 125 11.17 -3.36 0.55
C GLY A 125 10.20 -4.54 0.44
N GLU A 126 9.49 -4.71 -0.67
CA GLU A 126 8.34 -5.61 -0.82
C GLU A 126 8.75 -7.09 -0.73
N TYR A 127 9.82 -7.48 -1.43
CA TYR A 127 10.28 -8.86 -1.45
C TYR A 127 10.71 -9.37 -0.06
N PRO A 128 11.63 -8.70 0.65
CA PRO A 128 12.02 -9.16 1.98
C PRO A 128 10.84 -9.15 2.97
N LEU A 129 9.96 -8.15 2.93
CA LEU A 129 8.76 -8.12 3.76
C LEU A 129 7.89 -9.35 3.53
N LEU A 130 7.54 -9.63 2.27
CA LEU A 130 6.60 -10.68 1.91
C LEU A 130 7.18 -12.08 2.08
N PHE A 131 8.48 -12.29 1.81
CA PHE A 131 9.11 -13.58 2.01
C PHE A 131 9.21 -13.95 3.49
N ASN A 132 9.46 -12.98 4.36
CA ASN A 132 9.56 -13.20 5.80
C ASN A 132 8.19 -13.17 6.52
N THR A 133 7.10 -12.79 5.84
CA THR A 133 5.75 -12.91 6.38
C THR A 133 5.29 -14.36 6.34
N SER A 134 4.88 -14.93 7.47
CA SER A 134 4.40 -16.32 7.54
C SER A 134 3.08 -16.52 6.79
N ASP A 135 2.81 -17.75 6.39
CA ASP A 135 1.56 -18.10 5.70
C ASP A 135 0.31 -17.78 6.55
N ASP A 136 0.41 -17.93 7.87
CA ASP A 136 -0.69 -17.57 8.78
C ASP A 136 -0.95 -16.07 8.82
N MET A 137 0.10 -15.25 8.74
CA MET A 137 -0.05 -13.79 8.65
C MET A 137 -0.60 -13.36 7.29
N ILE A 138 -0.14 -13.97 6.20
CA ILE A 138 -0.71 -13.74 4.86
C ILE A 138 -2.22 -13.96 4.86
N LYS A 139 -2.70 -15.04 5.51
CA LYS A 139 -4.13 -15.36 5.61
C LYS A 139 -4.94 -14.39 6.46
N ARG A 140 -4.32 -13.56 7.28
CA ARG A 140 -5.03 -12.56 8.09
C ARG A 140 -5.33 -11.26 7.35
N ILE A 141 -4.95 -11.16 6.07
CA ILE A 141 -5.26 -10.04 5.22
C ILE A 141 -6.14 -10.52 4.06
N ASN A 142 -7.22 -9.80 3.77
CA ASN A 142 -8.22 -10.26 2.82
C ASN A 142 -7.89 -9.85 1.37
N LYS A 143 -7.40 -8.61 1.20
CA LYS A 143 -7.09 -8.01 -0.11
C LYS A 143 -5.72 -7.34 -0.04
N TRP A 144 -4.92 -7.56 -1.07
CA TRP A 144 -3.58 -7.00 -1.22
C TRP A 144 -3.45 -6.32 -2.56
N VAL A 145 -2.88 -5.13 -2.56
CA VAL A 145 -2.29 -4.52 -3.75
C VAL A 145 -0.85 -4.15 -3.42
N ILE A 146 0.07 -4.59 -4.25
CA ILE A 146 1.51 -4.47 -3.99
C ILE A 146 2.16 -3.94 -5.26
N GLU A 147 2.78 -2.78 -5.16
CA GLU A 147 3.69 -2.31 -6.19
C GLU A 147 5.02 -3.04 -6.04
N VAL A 148 5.43 -3.75 -7.09
CA VAL A 148 6.64 -4.59 -7.09
C VAL A 148 7.67 -3.93 -7.97
N HIS A 149 8.80 -3.60 -7.38
CA HIS A 149 9.93 -2.95 -8.04
C HIS A 149 10.92 -3.97 -8.63
N ASP A 150 11.72 -3.53 -9.61
CA ASP A 150 12.81 -4.32 -10.22
C ASP A 150 12.35 -5.69 -10.72
N ILE A 151 11.24 -5.73 -11.45
CA ILE A 151 10.59 -6.97 -11.89
C ILE A 151 11.47 -7.78 -12.85
N TRP A 152 12.32 -7.13 -13.64
CA TRP A 152 13.18 -7.82 -14.59
C TRP A 152 14.30 -8.59 -13.87
N GLU A 153 14.93 -7.98 -12.86
CA GLU A 153 15.99 -8.57 -12.05
C GLU A 153 15.44 -9.61 -11.07
N ASN A 154 14.19 -9.44 -10.64
CA ASN A 154 13.57 -10.23 -9.60
C ASN A 154 12.49 -11.19 -10.12
N SER A 155 12.46 -11.51 -11.40
CA SER A 155 11.44 -12.37 -12.02
C SER A 155 11.24 -13.71 -11.28
N HIS A 156 12.32 -14.33 -10.79
CA HIS A 156 12.25 -15.55 -9.97
C HIS A 156 11.59 -15.32 -8.60
N LYS A 157 11.80 -14.15 -7.99
CA LYS A 157 11.15 -13.78 -6.72
C LYS A 157 9.66 -13.55 -6.92
N ILE A 158 9.26 -12.96 -8.05
CA ILE A 158 7.85 -12.78 -8.40
C ILE A 158 7.13 -14.12 -8.47
N LEU A 159 7.71 -15.12 -9.15
CA LEU A 159 7.13 -16.46 -9.22
C LEU A 159 6.91 -17.05 -7.81
N HIS A 160 7.87 -16.91 -6.90
CA HIS A 160 7.72 -17.35 -5.51
C HIS A 160 6.61 -16.59 -4.76
N LEU A 161 6.43 -15.28 -5.01
CA LEU A 161 5.32 -14.54 -4.43
C LEU A 161 3.97 -15.04 -4.96
N LEU A 162 3.84 -15.23 -6.26
CA LEU A 162 2.63 -15.77 -6.87
C LEU A 162 2.28 -17.16 -6.30
N GLU A 163 3.26 -18.05 -6.18
CA GLU A 163 3.09 -19.37 -5.53
C GLU A 163 2.66 -19.23 -4.08
N LYS A 164 3.30 -18.31 -3.33
CA LYS A 164 2.97 -18.05 -1.92
C LYS A 164 1.51 -17.62 -1.74
N PHE A 165 1.05 -16.65 -2.50
CA PHE A 165 -0.34 -16.22 -2.44
C PHE A 165 -1.30 -17.30 -2.93
N SER A 166 -0.98 -18.01 -4.03
CA SER A 166 -1.82 -19.07 -4.57
C SER A 166 -2.04 -20.22 -3.58
N ARG A 167 -0.96 -20.75 -2.95
CA ARG A 167 -1.06 -21.81 -1.96
C ARG A 167 -1.81 -21.40 -0.68
N ASN A 168 -1.88 -20.09 -0.40
CA ASN A 168 -2.63 -19.53 0.72
C ASN A 168 -4.08 -19.17 0.36
N GLY A 169 -4.56 -19.58 -0.82
CA GLY A 169 -5.97 -19.48 -1.21
C GLY A 169 -6.38 -18.15 -1.86
N PHE A 170 -5.42 -17.39 -2.38
CA PHE A 170 -5.73 -16.15 -3.07
C PHE A 170 -5.92 -16.36 -4.58
N VAL A 171 -6.81 -15.57 -5.17
CA VAL A 171 -6.83 -15.28 -6.61
C VAL A 171 -5.89 -14.11 -6.85
N ILE A 172 -5.03 -14.25 -7.86
CA ILE A 172 -3.95 -13.29 -8.11
C ILE A 172 -4.08 -12.76 -9.54
N ASN A 173 -3.90 -11.46 -9.67
CA ASN A 173 -3.66 -10.80 -10.95
C ASN A 173 -2.34 -10.04 -10.86
N PHE A 174 -1.59 -10.04 -11.94
CA PHE A 174 -0.32 -9.36 -12.04
C PHE A 174 -0.32 -8.52 -13.30
N ASP A 175 -0.13 -7.21 -13.12
CA ASP A 175 -0.28 -6.23 -14.18
C ASP A 175 0.96 -5.34 -14.27
N GLN A 176 1.65 -5.38 -15.40
CA GLN A 176 2.70 -4.44 -15.70
C GLN A 176 2.08 -3.17 -16.29
N ILE A 177 1.84 -2.18 -15.44
CA ILE A 177 1.10 -0.97 -15.79
C ILE A 177 1.84 -0.13 -16.82
N HIS A 178 3.15 0.00 -16.66
CA HIS A 178 4.00 0.77 -17.55
C HIS A 178 5.05 -0.15 -18.18
N LYS A 179 4.93 -0.40 -19.48
CA LYS A 179 5.88 -1.29 -20.20
C LYS A 179 7.32 -0.81 -20.19
N GLU A 180 7.53 0.47 -19.95
CA GLU A 180 8.85 1.11 -19.94
C GLU A 180 9.44 1.22 -18.52
N THR A 181 8.62 0.96 -17.50
CA THR A 181 9.06 0.95 -16.10
C THR A 181 9.37 -0.48 -15.67
N ASN A 182 10.30 -0.61 -14.75
CA ASN A 182 10.65 -1.88 -14.13
C ASN A 182 9.72 -2.21 -12.94
N LEU A 183 8.42 -1.88 -13.10
CA LEU A 183 7.38 -1.93 -12.08
C LEU A 183 6.19 -2.77 -12.52
N ALA A 184 5.54 -3.40 -11.55
CA ALA A 184 4.25 -4.06 -11.75
C ALA A 184 3.39 -4.00 -10.50
N LEU A 185 2.08 -4.12 -10.66
CA LEU A 185 1.15 -4.29 -9.55
C LEU A 185 0.69 -5.75 -9.42
N LEU A 186 0.82 -6.27 -8.22
CA LEU A 186 0.27 -7.56 -7.82
C LEU A 186 -1.01 -7.30 -7.01
N TYR A 187 -2.10 -7.88 -7.47
CA TYR A 187 -3.40 -7.85 -6.78
C TYR A 187 -3.72 -9.26 -6.29
N ALA A 188 -4.03 -9.41 -5.02
CA ALA A 188 -4.43 -10.68 -4.48
C ALA A 188 -5.67 -10.54 -3.58
N LYS A 189 -6.66 -11.41 -3.80
CA LYS A 189 -7.91 -11.45 -3.04
C LYS A 189 -8.20 -12.87 -2.59
N LYS A 190 -8.63 -13.06 -1.36
CA LYS A 190 -9.11 -14.36 -0.88
C LYS A 190 -10.26 -14.88 -1.72
N ARG A 191 -10.27 -16.19 -1.96
CA ARG A 191 -11.37 -16.89 -2.63
C ARG A 191 -12.63 -16.91 -1.78
#